data_f489d6e780f9572c0d4611f33a3fa353
#
_entry.id   f489d6e780f9572c0d4611f33a3fa353
#
_cell.length_a   1.000
_cell.length_b   1.000
_cell.length_c   1.000
_cell.angle_alpha   90.00
_cell.angle_beta   90.00
_cell.angle_gamma   90.00
#
_symmetry.space_group_name_H-M   'P 1'
#
loop_
_entity.id
_entity.type
_entity.pdbx_description
1 polymer ?
#
loop_
_entity_poly.entity_id
_entity_poly.type
_entity_poly.pdbx_seq_one_letter_code
_entity_poly.pdbx_strand_id
1 'polypeptide(L)'
;MSEAIIQIKDVNKWFGDFQVLSGINLEVMPKEKIVVCGPSGSGKSTLIRCINRLEEHQEGNIIVDGTEISEDTKNIEQVRAEVGMVFQQFNLFPHLSILDNCTLAPIWVKKLPKKEAEELALKHLERVQILDLSLIHI
;
A
#
# COMPACT_ATOMS: atom_id res chain seq x y z
N MET A 1 23.05 -13.31 -0.69
CA MET A 1 22.70 -11.97 -0.18
C MET A 1 21.23 -11.72 -0.49
N SER A 2 20.46 -11.35 0.50
CA SER A 2 19.09 -10.92 0.24
C SER A 2 19.12 -9.48 -0.30
N GLU A 3 18.54 -9.28 -1.48
CA GLU A 3 18.32 -7.94 -2.01
C GLU A 3 17.23 -7.22 -1.21
N ALA A 4 17.36 -5.90 -1.08
CA ALA A 4 16.34 -5.08 -0.45
C ALA A 4 15.03 -5.17 -1.25
N ILE A 5 13.91 -5.39 -0.54
CA ILE A 5 12.59 -5.46 -1.17
C ILE A 5 12.07 -4.07 -1.59
N ILE A 6 12.50 -3.03 -0.89
CA ILE A 6 12.24 -1.64 -1.28
C ILE A 6 13.57 -0.87 -1.21
N GLN A 7 13.85 -0.11 -2.26
CA GLN A 7 14.99 0.78 -2.31
C GLN A 7 14.52 2.18 -2.72
N ILE A 8 14.85 3.15 -1.91
CA ILE A 8 14.58 4.57 -2.16
C ILE A 8 15.92 5.27 -2.22
N LYS A 9 16.23 5.92 -3.35
CA LYS A 9 17.52 6.54 -3.61
C LYS A 9 17.34 7.99 -4.06
N ASP A 10 17.86 8.91 -3.26
CA ASP A 10 17.88 10.35 -3.52
C ASP A 10 16.53 10.92 -3.96
N VAL A 11 15.45 10.48 -3.31
CA VAL A 11 14.10 10.86 -3.70
C VAL A 11 13.78 12.26 -3.22
N ASN A 12 13.36 13.09 -4.17
CA ASN A 12 12.84 14.43 -3.94
C ASN A 12 11.39 14.53 -4.44
N LYS A 13 10.57 15.19 -3.67
CA LYS A 13 9.14 15.38 -3.97
C LYS A 13 8.72 16.80 -3.66
N TRP A 14 8.03 17.43 -4.62
CA TRP A 14 7.43 18.75 -4.48
C TRP A 14 5.93 18.69 -4.72
N PHE A 15 5.20 19.55 -4.01
CA PHE A 15 3.84 19.95 -4.34
C PHE A 15 3.88 21.41 -4.78
N GLY A 16 3.79 21.66 -6.10
CA GLY A 16 4.07 22.98 -6.65
C GLY A 16 5.50 23.41 -6.32
N ASP A 17 5.67 24.53 -5.65
CA ASP A 17 6.97 25.07 -5.23
C ASP A 17 7.42 24.58 -3.86
N PHE A 18 6.59 23.82 -3.16
CA PHE A 18 6.89 23.32 -1.82
C PHE A 18 7.53 21.94 -1.85
N GLN A 19 8.78 21.85 -1.41
CA GLN A 19 9.48 20.57 -1.29
C GLN A 19 9.09 19.84 -0.01
N VAL A 20 8.52 18.64 -0.16
CA VAL A 20 8.08 17.78 0.95
C VAL A 20 9.12 16.73 1.29
N LEU A 21 9.78 16.13 0.28
CA LEU A 21 10.83 15.14 0.45
C LEU A 21 12.12 15.68 -0.18
N SER A 22 13.21 15.58 0.55
CA SER A 22 14.53 16.07 0.14
C SER A 22 15.60 15.01 0.38
N GLY A 23 16.15 14.47 -0.71
CA GLY A 23 17.25 13.52 -0.67
C GLY A 23 16.98 12.29 0.19
N ILE A 24 15.82 11.69 0.07
CA ILE A 24 15.42 10.54 0.90
C ILE A 24 16.11 9.28 0.41
N ASN A 25 16.80 8.60 1.32
CA ASN A 25 17.44 7.32 1.10
C ASN A 25 16.96 6.31 2.13
N LEU A 26 16.47 5.16 1.69
CA LEU A 26 15.97 4.09 2.55
C LEU A 26 16.06 2.76 1.83
N GLU A 27 16.54 1.74 2.53
CA GLU A 27 16.47 0.36 2.08
C GLU A 27 15.66 -0.46 3.09
N VAL A 28 14.76 -1.28 2.59
CA VAL A 28 13.93 -2.19 3.40
C VAL A 28 14.24 -3.61 2.99
N MET A 29 14.71 -4.40 3.93
CA MET A 29 15.01 -5.80 3.70
C MET A 29 13.75 -6.68 3.85
N PRO A 30 13.72 -7.87 3.23
CA PRO A 30 12.60 -8.80 3.43
C PRO A 30 12.36 -9.10 4.91
N LYS A 31 11.08 -9.08 5.32
CA LYS A 31 10.61 -9.29 6.71
C LYS A 31 11.01 -8.21 7.72
N GLU A 32 11.64 -7.14 7.27
CA GLU A 32 11.98 -6.00 8.13
C GLU A 32 10.73 -5.20 8.50
N LYS A 33 10.73 -4.64 9.71
CA LYS A 33 9.70 -3.71 10.19
C LYS A 33 10.33 -2.36 10.44
N ILE A 34 9.88 -1.36 9.71
CA ILE A 34 10.40 0.01 9.81
C ILE A 34 9.31 0.92 10.36
N VAL A 35 9.71 1.78 11.31
CA VAL A 35 8.84 2.83 11.85
C VAL A 35 9.35 4.17 11.35
N VAL A 36 8.47 4.92 10.68
CA VAL A 36 8.74 6.28 10.21
C VAL A 36 8.11 7.27 11.19
N CYS A 37 8.93 8.04 11.87
CA CYS A 37 8.50 9.01 12.89
C CYS A 37 8.83 10.43 12.46
N GLY A 38 8.04 11.37 12.93
CA GLY A 38 8.24 12.80 12.71
C GLY A 38 7.00 13.61 13.02
N PRO A 39 7.12 14.94 13.09
CA PRO A 39 5.99 15.82 13.35
C PRO A 39 4.97 15.77 12.22
N SER A 40 3.74 16.23 12.49
CA SER A 40 2.71 16.39 11.47
C SER A 40 3.21 17.29 10.33
N GLY A 41 2.94 16.92 9.08
CA GLY A 41 3.39 17.68 7.91
C GLY A 41 4.85 17.47 7.52
N SER A 42 5.56 16.49 8.11
CA SER A 42 6.96 16.20 7.77
C SER A 42 7.16 15.30 6.53
N GLY A 43 6.08 14.90 5.87
CA GLY A 43 6.15 14.12 4.63
C GLY A 43 6.11 12.58 4.80
N LYS A 44 5.83 12.07 6.00
CA LYS A 44 5.76 10.61 6.27
C LYS A 44 4.77 9.89 5.35
N SER A 45 3.53 10.38 5.30
CA SER A 45 2.48 9.79 4.45
C SER A 45 2.80 9.95 2.96
N THR A 46 3.41 11.06 2.57
CA THR A 46 3.86 11.30 1.19
C THR A 46 4.91 10.29 0.77
N LEU A 47 5.90 10.01 1.62
CA LEU A 47 6.93 9.00 1.35
C LEU A 47 6.31 7.61 1.13
N ILE A 48 5.41 7.20 2.00
CA ILE A 48 4.72 5.90 1.89
C ILE A 48 3.91 5.82 0.60
N ARG A 49 3.19 6.89 0.24
CA ARG A 49 2.40 6.95 -1.00
C ARG A 49 3.24 6.97 -2.28
N CYS A 50 4.50 7.38 -2.21
CA CYS A 50 5.41 7.30 -3.35
C CYS A 50 5.79 5.85 -3.68
N ILE A 51 5.82 4.95 -2.70
CA ILE A 51 6.21 3.54 -2.89
C ILE A 51 5.24 2.79 -3.82
N ASN A 52 3.94 3.07 -3.75
CA ASN A 52 2.94 2.48 -4.63
C ASN A 52 2.42 3.46 -5.69
N ARG A 53 3.11 4.59 -5.85
CA ARG A 53 2.78 5.66 -6.79
C ARG A 53 1.35 6.22 -6.66
N LEU A 54 0.82 6.29 -5.45
CA LEU A 54 -0.34 7.14 -5.15
C LEU A 54 0.05 8.64 -5.15
N GLU A 55 1.33 8.92 -4.93
CA GLU A 55 1.98 10.20 -5.15
C GLU A 55 3.20 9.99 -6.05
N GLU A 56 3.44 10.92 -6.95
CA GLU A 56 4.57 10.87 -7.88
C GLU A 56 5.75 11.67 -7.33
N HIS A 57 6.91 11.02 -7.24
CA HIS A 57 8.17 11.71 -6.94
C HIS A 57 8.74 12.31 -8.23
N GLN A 58 9.42 13.43 -8.13
CA GLN A 58 9.99 14.12 -9.30
C GLN A 58 11.44 13.71 -9.57
N GLU A 59 12.21 13.44 -8.52
CA GLU A 59 13.61 13.05 -8.65
C GLU A 59 13.95 11.84 -7.79
N GLY A 60 15.00 11.14 -8.17
CA GLY A 60 15.45 9.93 -7.49
C GLY A 60 14.76 8.66 -8.00
N ASN A 61 15.08 7.54 -7.37
CA ASN A 61 14.61 6.23 -7.78
C ASN A 61 13.92 5.51 -6.63
N ILE A 62 12.79 4.89 -6.92
CA ILE A 62 12.10 3.96 -6.02
C ILE A 62 12.00 2.62 -6.73
N ILE A 63 12.52 1.57 -6.10
CA ILE A 63 12.50 0.21 -6.62
C ILE A 63 11.74 -0.65 -5.62
N VAL A 64 10.71 -1.35 -6.07
CA VAL A 64 9.89 -2.27 -5.27
C VAL A 64 9.96 -3.65 -5.89
N ASP A 65 10.45 -4.62 -5.15
CA ASP A 65 10.65 -6.01 -5.59
C ASP A 65 11.30 -6.11 -6.99
N GLY A 66 12.38 -5.36 -7.19
CA GLY A 66 13.13 -5.30 -8.44
C GLY A 66 12.49 -4.46 -9.55
N THR A 67 11.30 -3.88 -9.34
CA THR A 67 10.63 -3.04 -10.32
C THR A 67 10.80 -1.56 -9.97
N GLU A 68 11.38 -0.79 -10.88
CA GLU A 68 11.50 0.67 -10.70
C GLU A 68 10.14 1.34 -10.92
N ILE A 69 9.77 2.20 -9.98
CA ILE A 69 8.53 2.96 -10.02
C ILE A 69 8.77 4.30 -10.73
N SER A 70 8.24 4.44 -11.94
CA SER A 70 8.37 5.66 -12.77
C SER A 70 7.09 5.95 -13.53
N GLU A 71 7.05 7.06 -14.26
CA GLU A 71 5.93 7.40 -15.15
C GLU A 71 5.70 6.34 -16.23
N ASP A 72 6.78 5.71 -16.69
CA ASP A 72 6.77 4.68 -17.74
C ASP A 72 6.53 3.26 -17.21
N THR A 73 6.22 3.12 -15.91
CA THR A 73 6.01 1.79 -15.31
C THR A 73 4.75 1.14 -15.88
N LYS A 74 4.95 0.28 -16.86
CA LYS A 74 3.85 -0.45 -17.54
C LYS A 74 3.08 -1.40 -16.61
N ASN A 75 3.68 -1.78 -15.49
CA ASN A 75 3.15 -2.78 -14.56
C ASN A 75 2.85 -2.20 -13.17
N ILE A 76 2.47 -0.93 -13.09
CA ILE A 76 2.16 -0.29 -11.80
C ILE A 76 1.03 -1.02 -11.06
N GLU A 77 0.07 -1.56 -11.78
CA GLU A 77 -1.02 -2.34 -11.18
C GLU A 77 -0.53 -3.62 -10.50
N GLN A 78 0.47 -4.28 -11.09
CA GLN A 78 1.10 -5.45 -10.48
C GLN A 78 1.82 -5.07 -9.18
N VAL A 79 2.58 -4.00 -9.18
CA VAL A 79 3.24 -3.48 -7.96
C VAL A 79 2.20 -3.13 -6.89
N ARG A 80 1.12 -2.44 -7.27
CA ARG A 80 0.02 -2.11 -6.35
C ARG A 80 -0.70 -3.34 -5.80
N ALA A 81 -0.76 -4.44 -6.56
CA ALA A 81 -1.33 -5.69 -6.09
C ALA A 81 -0.45 -6.38 -5.03
N GLU A 82 0.85 -6.12 -5.03
CA GLU A 82 1.81 -6.67 -4.07
C GLU A 82 2.02 -5.78 -2.85
N VAL A 83 1.80 -4.46 -2.99
CA VAL A 83 1.95 -3.47 -1.92
C VAL A 83 0.59 -3.17 -1.30
N GLY A 84 0.31 -3.75 -0.14
CA GLY A 84 -0.86 -3.42 0.66
C GLY A 84 -0.67 -2.10 1.40
N MET A 85 -1.71 -1.27 1.47
CA MET A 85 -1.70 -0.02 2.22
C MET A 85 -2.89 0.06 3.15
N VAL A 86 -2.64 0.42 4.42
CA VAL A 86 -3.67 0.73 5.40
C VAL A 86 -3.70 2.24 5.57
N PHE A 87 -4.82 2.85 5.20
CA PHE A 87 -5.00 4.30 5.29
C PHE A 87 -5.39 4.73 6.71
N GLN A 88 -5.07 5.96 7.06
CA GLN A 88 -5.50 6.58 8.31
C GLN A 88 -7.03 6.74 8.37
N GLN A 89 -7.65 7.05 7.25
CA GLN A 89 -9.10 6.98 7.08
C GLN A 89 -9.47 5.56 6.67
N PHE A 90 -10.58 5.04 7.13
CA PHE A 90 -10.96 3.64 6.93
C PHE A 90 -11.16 3.25 5.47
N ASN A 91 -11.58 4.20 4.60
CA ASN A 91 -11.77 4.02 3.14
C ASN A 91 -12.60 2.80 2.77
N LEU A 92 -13.63 2.54 3.55
CA LEU A 92 -14.56 1.44 3.31
C LEU A 92 -15.70 1.89 2.39
N PHE A 93 -16.23 0.95 1.63
CA PHE A 93 -17.41 1.17 0.80
C PHE A 93 -18.68 1.03 1.65
N PRO A 94 -19.40 2.12 1.95
CA PRO A 94 -20.53 2.08 2.87
C PRO A 94 -21.75 1.33 2.32
N HIS A 95 -21.82 1.14 1.01
CA HIS A 95 -22.88 0.37 0.34
C HIS A 95 -22.61 -1.13 0.31
N LEU A 96 -21.45 -1.58 0.78
CA LEU A 96 -21.08 -2.99 0.86
C LEU A 96 -21.11 -3.48 2.30
N SER A 97 -21.36 -4.79 2.48
CA SER A 97 -21.16 -5.44 3.77
C SER A 97 -19.69 -5.48 4.16
N ILE A 98 -19.39 -5.78 5.40
CA ILE A 98 -18.01 -5.98 5.88
C ILE A 98 -17.34 -7.10 5.09
N LEU A 99 -18.03 -8.21 4.86
CA LEU A 99 -17.51 -9.32 4.06
C LEU A 99 -17.21 -8.88 2.62
N ASP A 100 -18.10 -8.16 1.98
CA ASP A 100 -17.90 -7.67 0.61
C ASP A 100 -16.74 -6.67 0.51
N ASN A 101 -16.56 -5.80 1.50
CA ASN A 101 -15.38 -4.93 1.59
C ASN A 101 -14.08 -5.75 1.65
N CYS A 102 -14.07 -6.86 2.38
CA CYS A 102 -12.90 -7.73 2.49
C CYS A 102 -12.64 -8.55 1.23
N THR A 103 -13.66 -8.90 0.47
CA THR A 103 -13.53 -9.81 -0.69
C THR A 103 -13.36 -9.10 -2.02
N LEU A 104 -13.69 -7.82 -2.11
CA LEU A 104 -13.68 -7.06 -3.36
C LEU A 104 -12.31 -7.11 -4.06
N ALA A 105 -11.24 -6.73 -3.37
CA ALA A 105 -9.90 -6.72 -3.94
C ALA A 105 -9.36 -8.12 -4.27
N PRO A 106 -9.48 -9.14 -3.41
CA PRO A 106 -9.12 -10.51 -3.75
C PRO A 106 -9.80 -11.03 -5.01
N ILE A 107 -11.07 -10.73 -5.21
CA ILE A 107 -11.82 -11.16 -6.39
C ILE A 107 -11.39 -10.36 -7.64
N TRP A 108 -11.36 -9.05 -7.56
CA TRP A 108 -11.16 -8.18 -8.72
C TRP A 108 -9.70 -8.05 -9.14
N VAL A 109 -8.79 -7.95 -8.19
CA VAL A 109 -7.36 -7.73 -8.45
C VAL A 109 -6.60 -9.05 -8.55
N LYS A 110 -6.75 -9.93 -7.55
CA LYS A 110 -6.06 -11.22 -7.51
C LYS A 110 -6.78 -12.33 -8.27
N LYS A 111 -7.97 -12.05 -8.80
CA LYS A 111 -8.79 -13.00 -9.57
C LYS A 111 -9.11 -14.30 -8.83
N LEU A 112 -9.21 -14.24 -7.52
CA LEU A 112 -9.62 -15.40 -6.71
C LEU A 112 -11.08 -15.74 -6.97
N PRO A 113 -11.47 -17.04 -7.00
CA PRO A 113 -12.86 -17.44 -6.98
C PRO A 113 -13.58 -16.85 -5.77
N LYS A 114 -14.83 -16.43 -5.95
CA LYS A 114 -15.62 -15.81 -4.87
C LYS A 114 -15.64 -16.62 -3.60
N LYS A 115 -15.82 -17.94 -3.71
CA LYS A 115 -15.84 -18.85 -2.56
C LYS A 115 -14.54 -18.83 -1.77
N GLU A 116 -13.39 -18.89 -2.45
CA GLU A 116 -12.09 -18.82 -1.80
C GLU A 116 -11.85 -17.46 -1.13
N ALA A 117 -12.23 -16.38 -1.79
CA ALA A 117 -12.12 -15.03 -1.23
C ALA A 117 -12.98 -14.88 0.04
N GLU A 118 -14.21 -15.41 0.03
CA GLU A 118 -15.08 -15.39 1.20
C GLU A 118 -14.53 -16.25 2.35
N GLU A 119 -14.04 -17.45 2.09
CA GLU A 119 -13.43 -18.32 3.11
C GLU A 119 -12.20 -17.66 3.74
N LEU A 120 -11.35 -17.03 2.94
CA LEU A 120 -10.19 -16.32 3.42
C LEU A 120 -10.58 -15.09 4.26
N ALA A 121 -11.56 -14.32 3.80
CA ALA A 121 -12.06 -13.15 4.52
C ALA A 121 -12.67 -13.53 5.87
N LEU A 122 -13.50 -14.57 5.90
CA LEU A 122 -14.12 -15.06 7.13
C LEU A 122 -13.06 -15.54 8.15
N LYS A 123 -12.02 -16.22 7.68
CA LYS A 123 -10.89 -16.62 8.52
C LYS A 123 -10.18 -15.42 9.16
N HIS A 124 -9.96 -14.35 8.42
CA HIS A 124 -9.35 -13.14 8.96
C HIS A 124 -10.29 -12.38 9.91
N LEU A 125 -11.60 -12.32 9.61
CA LEU A 125 -12.59 -11.71 10.48
C LEU A 125 -12.72 -12.46 11.81
N GLU A 126 -12.66 -13.80 11.79
CA GLU A 126 -12.60 -14.62 13.00
C GLU A 126 -11.36 -14.31 13.83
N ARG A 127 -10.20 -14.20 13.18
CA ARG A 127 -8.94 -13.87 13.84
C ARG A 127 -8.97 -12.55 14.61
N VAL A 128 -9.70 -11.56 14.12
CA VAL A 128 -9.89 -10.26 14.79
C VAL A 128 -11.19 -10.19 15.60
N GLN A 129 -11.91 -11.31 15.74
CA GLN A 129 -13.10 -11.47 16.60
C GLN A 129 -14.31 -10.64 16.18
N ILE A 130 -14.52 -10.45 14.88
CA ILE A 130 -15.68 -9.75 14.31
C ILE A 130 -16.43 -10.57 13.25
N LEU A 131 -16.31 -11.89 13.29
CA LEU A 131 -16.93 -12.78 12.32
C LEU A 131 -18.46 -12.62 12.25
N ASP A 132 -19.12 -12.43 13.39
CA ASP A 132 -20.54 -12.19 13.52
C ASP A 132 -21.04 -10.90 12.85
N LEU A 133 -20.14 -9.97 12.56
CA LEU A 133 -20.43 -8.70 11.90
C LEU A 133 -20.27 -8.75 10.38
N SER A 134 -19.86 -9.90 9.81
CA SER A 134 -19.44 -10.02 8.40
C SER A 134 -20.50 -9.58 7.39
N LEU A 135 -21.78 -9.76 7.67
CA LEU A 135 -22.88 -9.40 6.78
C LEU A 135 -23.49 -8.02 7.06
N ILE A 136 -22.97 -7.30 8.04
CA ILE A 136 -23.44 -5.95 8.39
C ILE A 136 -22.85 -4.94 7.41
N HIS A 137 -23.66 -3.98 6.99
CA HIS A 137 -23.21 -2.80 6.24
C HIS A 137 -22.67 -1.74 7.19
N ILE A 138 -21.68 -1.04 6.71
CA ILE A 138 -20.99 0.04 7.46
C ILE A 138 -21.84 1.30 7.54
#